data_5a0002cca9b074f6d8458a24fea88d46
#
_entry.id   5a0002cca9b074f6d8458a24fea88d46
#
_cell.length_a   1.000
_cell.length_b   1.000
_cell.length_c   1.000
_cell.angle_alpha   90.00
_cell.angle_beta   90.00
_cell.angle_gamma   90.00
#
_symmetry.space_group_name_H-M   'P 1'
#
loop_
_entity.id
_entity.type
_entity.pdbx_description
1 polymer ?
#
loop_
_entity_poly.entity_id
_entity_poly.type
_entity_poly.pdbx_seq_one_letter_code
_entity_poly.pdbx_strand_id
1 'polypeptide(L)'
;MDMRRFISGRRLKKWQFIQLFATCFILSLMFFWDPIDNHIVRHMKSYSYRYLINSYDFVNDTLSLKNSLAGARYQYLINHEEKCHAQDVLLLLFVKTAPENYDRRSAIRKTWGNEKYVRSQLNANIKTLFALGTPNPLKGEELQRKLVWEDQMYHDIIQQDFIDSFYNLTLKLLLQFSWANTFCPHAKFLMTADDDIFIHMPNLIEYLQSLEQIGVQDFWIGRVHRGAPPVRDKSNKYYVSYEMYQWPAYPDYTAGAAYVISGDVAAKVYEASQTLNSSLYIDDVFMGLCANKVGIVPQHHVFFSGEGKTPYHPCIYEKMMTSHGHVQDLQYLWDNATDPKVKTISKGFFGQIYCRLIKIALLCKLTYVDTYPCRAAFV
;
A
#
# COMPACT_ATOMS: atom_id res chain seq x y z
N MET A 1 0.88 71.23 -35.80
CA MET A 1 0.71 69.97 -36.56
C MET A 1 0.48 68.87 -35.56
N ASP A 2 -0.73 68.36 -35.46
CA ASP A 2 -1.32 67.76 -34.28
C ASP A 2 -1.09 66.20 -34.28
N MET A 3 -0.31 65.71 -33.35
CA MET A 3 0.09 64.35 -33.19
C MET A 3 -0.94 63.54 -32.38
N ARG A 4 -2.22 63.96 -32.42
CA ARG A 4 -3.32 63.26 -31.64
C ARG A 4 -4.26 62.40 -32.44
N ARG A 5 -3.91 61.94 -33.63
CA ARG A 5 -4.83 61.16 -34.48
C ARG A 5 -4.48 59.67 -34.71
N PHE A 6 -3.66 59.02 -33.90
CA PHE A 6 -3.28 57.63 -34.19
C PHE A 6 -3.62 56.61 -33.12
N ILE A 7 -4.49 56.91 -32.16
CA ILE A 7 -5.01 55.88 -31.25
C ILE A 7 -6.54 55.93 -31.28
N SER A 8 -7.13 55.63 -32.45
CA SER A 8 -8.51 55.17 -32.51
C SER A 8 -8.55 53.70 -32.16
N GLY A 9 -8.50 53.38 -30.88
CA GLY A 9 -8.77 52.03 -30.41
C GLY A 9 -10.19 51.61 -30.81
N ARG A 10 -10.33 50.83 -31.89
CA ARG A 10 -11.60 50.20 -32.22
C ARG A 10 -12.00 49.35 -31.00
N ARG A 11 -13.00 49.81 -30.25
CA ARG A 11 -13.65 48.99 -29.21
C ARG A 11 -14.15 47.73 -29.93
N LEU A 12 -13.47 46.60 -29.71
CA LEU A 12 -13.92 45.29 -30.20
C LEU A 12 -15.39 45.13 -29.80
N LYS A 13 -16.27 44.88 -30.76
CA LYS A 13 -17.67 44.61 -30.46
C LYS A 13 -17.71 43.40 -29.55
N LYS A 14 -18.62 43.38 -28.58
CA LYS A 14 -18.77 42.34 -27.57
C LYS A 14 -18.68 40.90 -28.18
N TRP A 15 -19.21 40.71 -29.35
CA TRP A 15 -19.14 39.49 -30.13
C TRP A 15 -17.74 39.11 -30.62
N GLN A 16 -16.94 40.08 -31.04
CA GLN A 16 -15.56 39.84 -31.47
C GLN A 16 -14.66 39.47 -30.29
N PHE A 17 -14.96 40.01 -29.10
CA PHE A 17 -14.26 39.62 -27.86
C PHE A 17 -14.60 38.18 -27.46
N ILE A 18 -15.88 37.79 -27.56
CA ILE A 18 -16.32 36.42 -27.30
C ILE A 18 -15.68 35.44 -28.30
N GLN A 19 -15.66 35.79 -29.57
CA GLN A 19 -15.00 34.93 -30.59
C GLN A 19 -13.50 34.81 -30.34
N LEU A 20 -12.80 35.91 -30.03
CA LEU A 20 -11.38 35.86 -29.70
C LEU A 20 -11.11 34.99 -28.48
N PHE A 21 -11.91 35.13 -27.42
CA PHE A 21 -11.80 34.32 -26.22
C PHE A 21 -12.06 32.86 -26.51
N ALA A 22 -13.12 32.53 -27.27
CA ALA A 22 -13.40 31.15 -27.64
C ALA A 22 -12.29 30.54 -28.50
N THR A 23 -11.72 31.29 -29.44
CA THR A 23 -10.60 30.86 -30.27
C THR A 23 -9.33 30.61 -29.43
N CYS A 24 -8.99 31.55 -28.53
CA CYS A 24 -7.86 31.39 -27.61
C CYS A 24 -8.06 30.18 -26.68
N PHE A 25 -9.28 29.96 -26.19
CA PHE A 25 -9.62 28.82 -25.36
C PHE A 25 -9.47 27.48 -26.11
N ILE A 26 -9.97 27.41 -27.36
CA ILE A 26 -9.82 26.21 -28.20
C ILE A 26 -8.35 25.95 -28.53
N LEU A 27 -7.59 26.99 -28.87
CA LEU A 27 -6.15 26.85 -29.12
C LEU A 27 -5.41 26.42 -27.83
N SER A 28 -5.78 26.97 -26.69
CA SER A 28 -5.22 26.53 -25.38
C SER A 28 -5.53 25.06 -25.12
N LEU A 29 -6.77 24.61 -25.36
CA LEU A 29 -7.12 23.18 -25.22
C LEU A 29 -6.30 22.30 -26.15
N MET A 30 -6.04 22.75 -27.40
CA MET A 30 -5.20 21.98 -28.34
C MET A 30 -3.74 21.90 -27.88
N PHE A 31 -3.18 22.98 -27.35
CA PHE A 31 -1.80 22.99 -26.83
C PHE A 31 -1.63 22.20 -25.51
N PHE A 32 -2.66 22.19 -24.68
CA PHE A 32 -2.65 21.50 -23.38
C PHE A 32 -3.44 20.19 -23.40
N TRP A 33 -3.71 19.63 -24.59
CA TRP A 33 -4.50 18.42 -24.71
C TRP A 33 -3.87 17.22 -23.99
N ASP A 34 -2.57 17.00 -24.18
CA ASP A 34 -1.90 15.86 -23.56
C ASP A 34 -1.94 15.88 -22.02
N PRO A 35 -1.65 17.01 -21.32
CA PRO A 35 -1.88 17.11 -19.88
C PRO A 35 -3.35 16.92 -19.46
N ILE A 36 -4.30 17.45 -20.25
CA ILE A 36 -5.75 17.30 -19.97
C ILE A 36 -6.18 15.86 -20.16
N ASP A 37 -5.78 15.21 -21.24
CA ASP A 37 -6.08 13.80 -21.49
C ASP A 37 -5.48 12.90 -20.41
N ASN A 38 -4.23 13.11 -20.05
CA ASN A 38 -3.54 12.30 -19.07
C ASN A 38 -4.09 12.49 -17.64
N HIS A 39 -4.51 13.69 -17.25
CA HIS A 39 -4.91 13.95 -15.87
C HIS A 39 -6.42 13.95 -15.63
N ILE A 40 -7.22 14.37 -16.58
CA ILE A 40 -8.67 14.49 -16.40
C ILE A 40 -9.41 13.39 -17.14
N VAL A 41 -9.26 13.35 -18.47
CA VAL A 41 -10.04 12.43 -19.31
C VAL A 41 -9.75 10.97 -18.98
N ARG A 42 -8.46 10.64 -18.77
CA ARG A 42 -8.03 9.30 -18.41
C ARG A 42 -8.56 8.85 -17.05
N HIS A 43 -8.51 9.73 -16.04
CA HIS A 43 -9.07 9.44 -14.72
C HIS A 43 -10.59 9.31 -14.75
N MET A 44 -11.29 10.17 -15.48
CA MET A 44 -12.74 10.04 -15.67
C MET A 44 -13.10 8.73 -16.37
N LYS A 45 -12.35 8.36 -17.41
CA LYS A 45 -12.54 7.11 -18.15
C LYS A 45 -12.27 5.90 -17.26
N SER A 46 -11.17 5.90 -16.52
CA SER A 46 -10.82 4.80 -15.60
C SER A 46 -11.88 4.64 -14.50
N TYR A 47 -12.35 5.74 -13.93
CA TYR A 47 -13.39 5.72 -12.90
C TYR A 47 -14.73 5.17 -13.45
N SER A 48 -15.12 5.52 -14.68
CA SER A 48 -16.32 4.98 -15.29
C SER A 48 -16.22 3.47 -15.58
N TYR A 49 -15.03 2.97 -15.90
CA TYR A 49 -14.78 1.54 -16.12
C TYR A 49 -14.63 0.73 -14.83
N ARG A 50 -14.43 1.37 -13.70
CA ARG A 50 -14.23 0.72 -12.40
C ARG A 50 -15.30 -0.33 -12.09
N TYR A 51 -16.55 0.01 -12.29
CA TYR A 51 -17.67 -0.89 -11.98
C TYR A 51 -17.68 -2.12 -12.93
N LEU A 52 -17.37 -1.93 -14.19
CA LEU A 52 -17.27 -3.02 -15.16
C LEU A 52 -16.15 -3.98 -14.77
N ILE A 53 -14.97 -3.46 -14.46
CA ILE A 53 -13.79 -4.25 -14.13
C ILE A 53 -13.95 -5.04 -12.84
N ASN A 54 -14.61 -4.48 -11.82
CA ASN A 54 -14.90 -5.20 -10.58
C ASN A 54 -16.05 -6.22 -10.71
N SER A 55 -16.87 -6.14 -11.75
CA SER A 55 -18.09 -6.93 -11.87
C SER A 55 -18.01 -8.05 -12.92
N TYR A 56 -16.99 -8.05 -13.78
CA TYR A 56 -16.90 -8.99 -14.91
C TYR A 56 -15.57 -9.74 -14.93
N ASP A 57 -15.65 -11.03 -15.23
CA ASP A 57 -14.50 -11.95 -15.26
C ASP A 57 -13.58 -11.76 -16.49
N PHE A 58 -13.98 -10.95 -17.48
CA PHE A 58 -13.20 -10.78 -18.71
C PHE A 58 -11.76 -10.26 -18.48
N VAL A 59 -11.51 -9.52 -17.40
CA VAL A 59 -10.16 -9.12 -17.01
C VAL A 59 -9.32 -10.34 -16.63
N ASN A 60 -9.92 -11.29 -15.94
CA ASN A 60 -9.26 -12.52 -15.51
C ASN A 60 -8.97 -13.43 -16.71
N ASP A 61 -9.88 -13.49 -17.69
CA ASP A 61 -9.70 -14.29 -18.92
C ASP A 61 -8.53 -13.79 -19.77
N THR A 62 -8.31 -12.47 -19.84
CA THR A 62 -7.17 -11.90 -20.58
C THR A 62 -5.83 -12.05 -19.87
N LEU A 63 -5.85 -12.18 -18.54
CA LEU A 63 -4.66 -12.42 -17.73
C LEU A 63 -4.44 -13.91 -17.44
N SER A 64 -5.44 -14.76 -17.79
CA SER A 64 -5.29 -16.20 -17.65
C SER A 64 -4.17 -16.72 -18.57
N LEU A 65 -3.32 -17.53 -18.01
CA LEU A 65 -2.06 -17.93 -18.59
C LEU A 65 -2.21 -18.84 -19.79
N LYS A 66 -1.74 -18.38 -20.95
CA LYS A 66 -1.29 -19.27 -22.02
C LYS A 66 0.11 -19.85 -21.75
N ASN A 67 0.95 -19.19 -20.93
CA ASN A 67 2.30 -19.65 -20.56
C ASN A 67 2.57 -19.30 -19.11
N SER A 68 2.34 -20.26 -18.25
CA SER A 68 2.54 -20.13 -16.80
C SER A 68 4.01 -20.04 -16.41
N LEU A 69 4.40 -19.00 -15.66
CA LEU A 69 5.51 -19.07 -14.73
C LEU A 69 5.21 -20.03 -13.53
N ALA A 70 4.07 -20.68 -13.51
CA ALA A 70 3.65 -21.66 -12.52
C ALA A 70 4.58 -22.87 -12.37
N GLY A 71 5.70 -22.92 -13.10
CA GLY A 71 6.74 -23.91 -13.00
C GLY A 71 8.06 -23.46 -12.38
N ALA A 72 8.30 -22.18 -12.22
CA ALA A 72 9.51 -21.67 -11.59
C ALA A 72 9.36 -21.80 -10.06
N ARG A 73 9.77 -22.91 -9.49
CA ARG A 73 9.88 -23.08 -8.04
C ARG A 73 11.17 -22.39 -7.60
N TYR A 74 11.04 -21.19 -7.05
CA TYR A 74 12.15 -20.54 -6.35
C TYR A 74 12.49 -21.33 -5.09
N GLN A 75 13.80 -21.57 -4.88
CA GLN A 75 14.26 -22.30 -3.70
C GLN A 75 14.42 -21.35 -2.52
N TYR A 76 14.11 -21.84 -1.34
CA TYR A 76 14.43 -21.11 -0.12
C TYR A 76 15.94 -21.19 0.14
N LEU A 77 16.58 -20.03 0.28
CA LEU A 77 17.98 -19.90 0.70
C LEU A 77 18.08 -19.74 2.22
N ILE A 78 17.08 -19.05 2.81
CA ILE A 78 16.88 -18.93 4.25
C ILE A 78 15.40 -19.19 4.51
N ASN A 79 15.09 -20.03 5.50
CA ASN A 79 13.72 -20.37 5.86
C ASN A 79 13.62 -20.77 7.36
N HIS A 80 12.44 -20.57 7.95
CA HIS A 80 12.11 -20.90 9.33
C HIS A 80 10.75 -21.58 9.39
N GLU A 81 10.67 -22.81 8.91
CA GLU A 81 9.43 -23.59 8.80
C GLU A 81 8.72 -23.78 10.16
N GLU A 82 9.50 -23.85 11.24
CA GLU A 82 9.02 -24.02 12.61
C GLU A 82 8.47 -22.74 13.27
N LYS A 83 8.61 -21.57 12.64
CA LYS A 83 8.25 -20.27 13.23
C LYS A 83 6.81 -20.19 13.77
N CYS A 84 5.88 -20.87 13.09
CA CYS A 84 4.47 -20.95 13.47
C CYS A 84 4.07 -22.27 14.14
N HIS A 85 5.00 -23.21 14.33
CA HIS A 85 4.64 -24.57 14.72
C HIS A 85 3.95 -24.61 16.08
N ALA A 86 2.81 -25.31 16.15
CA ALA A 86 2.02 -25.55 17.37
C ALA A 86 1.64 -24.28 18.16
N GLN A 87 1.53 -23.11 17.52
CA GLN A 87 1.18 -21.85 18.15
C GLN A 87 -0.12 -21.28 17.59
N ASP A 88 -0.94 -20.69 18.46
CA ASP A 88 -2.06 -19.85 18.02
C ASP A 88 -1.51 -18.48 17.63
N VAL A 89 -1.53 -18.15 16.33
CA VAL A 89 -0.96 -16.93 15.76
C VAL A 89 -2.10 -16.00 15.37
N LEU A 90 -2.24 -14.88 16.08
CA LEU A 90 -3.22 -13.85 15.76
C LEU A 90 -2.83 -13.14 14.45
N LEU A 91 -1.56 -12.76 14.33
CA LEU A 91 -1.07 -12.00 13.18
C LEU A 91 0.28 -12.54 12.68
N LEU A 92 0.31 -12.99 11.43
CA LEU A 92 1.53 -13.25 10.70
C LEU A 92 1.91 -11.98 9.92
N LEU A 93 3.00 -11.34 10.31
CA LEU A 93 3.45 -10.08 9.78
C LEU A 93 4.65 -10.28 8.85
N PHE A 94 4.45 -10.02 7.56
CA PHE A 94 5.53 -9.97 6.58
C PHE A 94 5.98 -8.55 6.32
N VAL A 95 7.28 -8.32 6.40
CA VAL A 95 7.93 -7.06 6.06
C VAL A 95 8.68 -7.21 4.75
N LYS A 96 8.23 -6.51 3.72
CA LYS A 96 8.95 -6.42 2.44
C LYS A 96 10.15 -5.51 2.63
N THR A 97 11.34 -6.06 2.47
CA THR A 97 12.59 -5.33 2.65
C THR A 97 13.60 -5.70 1.57
N ALA A 98 14.65 -4.91 1.44
CA ALA A 98 15.77 -5.23 0.55
C ALA A 98 16.96 -5.80 1.35
N PRO A 99 17.82 -6.61 0.74
CA PRO A 99 19.01 -7.14 1.40
C PRO A 99 19.87 -6.09 2.12
N GLU A 100 19.99 -4.90 1.55
CA GLU A 100 20.79 -3.79 2.06
C GLU A 100 20.20 -3.12 3.33
N ASN A 101 18.91 -3.29 3.61
CA ASN A 101 18.16 -2.52 4.59
C ASN A 101 18.26 -3.08 6.03
N TYR A 102 19.45 -3.50 6.47
CA TYR A 102 19.68 -4.00 7.83
C TYR A 102 19.19 -3.04 8.92
N ASP A 103 19.49 -1.74 8.80
CA ASP A 103 19.12 -0.75 9.80
C ASP A 103 17.60 -0.60 9.95
N ARG A 104 16.87 -0.69 8.83
CA ARG A 104 15.39 -0.67 8.85
C ARG A 104 14.85 -1.91 9.54
N ARG A 105 15.34 -3.12 9.22
CA ARG A 105 14.95 -4.35 9.92
C ARG A 105 15.27 -4.29 11.40
N SER A 106 16.44 -3.77 11.77
CA SER A 106 16.83 -3.57 13.16
C SER A 106 15.91 -2.62 13.91
N ALA A 107 15.50 -1.50 13.29
CA ALA A 107 14.56 -0.54 13.86
C ALA A 107 13.17 -1.17 14.05
N ILE A 108 12.71 -1.96 13.10
CA ILE A 108 11.42 -2.67 13.15
C ILE A 108 11.42 -3.70 14.29
N ARG A 109 12.46 -4.51 14.44
CA ARG A 109 12.60 -5.47 15.55
C ARG A 109 12.55 -4.82 16.94
N LYS A 110 13.00 -3.56 17.05
CA LYS A 110 12.97 -2.78 18.30
C LYS A 110 11.63 -2.10 18.57
N THR A 111 10.82 -1.91 17.55
CA THR A 111 9.56 -1.16 17.60
C THR A 111 8.36 -2.06 17.31
N TRP A 112 7.65 -1.81 16.24
CA TRP A 112 6.38 -2.47 15.93
C TRP A 112 6.51 -3.96 15.51
N GLY A 113 7.68 -4.42 15.09
CA GLY A 113 7.95 -5.84 14.82
C GLY A 113 8.36 -6.66 16.05
N ASN A 114 8.34 -6.08 17.24
CA ASN A 114 8.78 -6.74 18.48
C ASN A 114 7.74 -7.74 19.01
N GLU A 115 7.90 -9.02 18.69
CA GLU A 115 7.00 -10.10 19.13
C GLU A 115 6.90 -10.19 20.66
N LYS A 116 8.00 -9.93 21.39
CA LYS A 116 8.03 -10.00 22.86
C LYS A 116 7.20 -8.88 23.50
N TYR A 117 7.29 -7.67 22.94
CA TYR A 117 6.47 -6.54 23.35
C TYR A 117 4.98 -6.84 23.15
N VAL A 118 4.60 -7.30 21.95
CA VAL A 118 3.19 -7.60 21.64
C VAL A 118 2.66 -8.69 22.57
N ARG A 119 3.42 -9.74 22.82
CA ARG A 119 3.01 -10.81 23.73
C ARG A 119 2.86 -10.31 25.16
N SER A 120 3.81 -9.54 25.69
CA SER A 120 3.82 -9.13 27.10
C SER A 120 2.92 -7.94 27.41
N GLN A 121 2.76 -6.98 26.48
CA GLN A 121 2.02 -5.74 26.70
C GLN A 121 0.61 -5.74 26.07
N LEU A 122 0.41 -6.51 24.99
CA LEU A 122 -0.85 -6.53 24.24
C LEU A 122 -1.58 -7.87 24.32
N ASN A 123 -1.00 -8.84 25.02
CA ASN A 123 -1.55 -10.20 25.20
C ASN A 123 -1.97 -10.86 23.86
N ALA A 124 -1.12 -10.71 22.85
CA ALA A 124 -1.34 -11.30 21.52
C ALA A 124 -0.07 -12.00 21.01
N ASN A 125 -0.25 -13.06 20.24
CA ASN A 125 0.85 -13.77 19.60
C ASN A 125 0.95 -13.34 18.14
N ILE A 126 2.04 -12.65 17.81
CA ILE A 126 2.39 -12.34 16.42
C ILE A 126 3.66 -13.05 16.01
N LYS A 127 3.84 -13.22 14.71
CA LYS A 127 5.08 -13.66 14.10
C LYS A 127 5.51 -12.63 13.06
N THR A 128 6.76 -12.18 13.17
CA THR A 128 7.35 -11.21 12.25
C THR A 128 8.39 -11.90 11.39
N LEU A 129 8.28 -11.74 10.07
CA LEU A 129 9.19 -12.28 9.08
C LEU A 129 9.56 -11.21 8.05
N PHE A 130 10.83 -11.12 7.74
CA PHE A 130 11.37 -10.25 6.70
C PHE A 130 11.49 -11.03 5.39
N ALA A 131 10.68 -10.65 4.38
CA ALA A 131 10.64 -11.31 3.09
C ALA A 131 11.52 -10.59 2.06
N LEU A 132 12.48 -11.32 1.49
CA LEU A 132 13.42 -10.75 0.51
C LEU A 132 13.90 -11.78 -0.52
N GLY A 133 14.42 -11.28 -1.63
CA GLY A 133 15.15 -12.03 -2.63
C GLY A 133 16.65 -12.00 -2.39
N THR A 134 17.42 -12.38 -3.41
CA THR A 134 18.90 -12.31 -3.39
C THR A 134 19.39 -10.91 -3.69
N PRO A 135 20.57 -10.52 -3.16
CA PRO A 135 21.24 -9.30 -3.55
C PRO A 135 21.55 -9.28 -5.06
N ASN A 136 21.72 -8.07 -5.61
CA ASN A 136 22.22 -7.93 -6.98
C ASN A 136 23.60 -8.61 -7.10
N PRO A 137 23.86 -9.42 -8.15
CA PRO A 137 25.09 -10.17 -8.31
C PRO A 137 26.38 -9.36 -8.23
N LEU A 138 26.35 -8.08 -8.61
CA LEU A 138 27.55 -7.21 -8.58
C LEU A 138 28.07 -6.88 -7.17
N LYS A 139 27.24 -7.04 -6.13
CA LYS A 139 27.60 -6.81 -4.71
C LYS A 139 27.23 -7.99 -3.82
N GLY A 140 26.90 -9.13 -4.44
CA GLY A 140 26.08 -10.17 -3.84
C GLY A 140 26.70 -10.94 -2.70
N GLU A 141 27.95 -11.41 -2.83
CA GLU A 141 28.50 -12.39 -1.89
C GLU A 141 28.70 -11.84 -0.46
N GLU A 142 29.23 -10.61 -0.34
CA GLU A 142 29.43 -10.03 0.98
C GLU A 142 28.10 -9.74 1.67
N LEU A 143 27.14 -9.21 0.92
CA LEU A 143 25.83 -8.88 1.45
C LEU A 143 25.05 -10.14 1.83
N GLN A 144 25.15 -11.21 1.03
CA GLN A 144 24.55 -12.51 1.37
C GLN A 144 25.14 -13.10 2.65
N ARG A 145 26.46 -13.00 2.85
CA ARG A 145 27.10 -13.43 4.12
C ARG A 145 26.57 -12.63 5.31
N LYS A 146 26.39 -11.32 5.17
CA LYS A 146 25.81 -10.46 6.22
C LYS A 146 24.37 -10.87 6.54
N LEU A 147 23.56 -11.20 5.53
CA LEU A 147 22.19 -11.68 5.73
C LEU A 147 22.14 -13.01 6.47
N VAL A 148 22.98 -13.96 6.10
CA VAL A 148 23.08 -15.26 6.79
C VAL A 148 23.47 -15.07 8.26
N TRP A 149 24.45 -14.17 8.53
CA TRP A 149 24.83 -13.85 9.90
C TRP A 149 23.70 -13.16 10.67
N GLU A 150 22.99 -12.21 10.05
CA GLU A 150 21.82 -11.55 10.63
C GLU A 150 20.74 -12.60 10.98
N ASP A 151 20.47 -13.53 10.08
CA ASP A 151 19.48 -14.56 10.30
C ASP A 151 19.85 -15.53 11.44
N GLN A 152 21.13 -15.87 11.60
CA GLN A 152 21.63 -16.68 12.73
C GLN A 152 21.35 -15.99 14.08
N MET A 153 21.26 -14.66 14.11
CA MET A 153 21.01 -13.90 15.35
C MET A 153 19.51 -13.75 15.65
N TYR A 154 18.68 -13.62 14.62
CA TYR A 154 17.27 -13.21 14.80
C TYR A 154 16.24 -14.25 14.40
N HIS A 155 16.58 -15.19 13.53
CA HIS A 155 15.69 -16.26 13.03
C HIS A 155 14.33 -15.73 12.52
N ASP A 156 14.39 -14.69 11.68
CA ASP A 156 13.20 -13.99 11.20
C ASP A 156 13.28 -13.56 9.72
N ILE A 157 14.24 -14.11 8.96
CA ILE A 157 14.38 -13.83 7.52
C ILE A 157 13.85 -15.03 6.73
N ILE A 158 13.04 -14.75 5.70
CA ILE A 158 12.73 -15.71 4.63
C ILE A 158 13.27 -15.17 3.32
N GLN A 159 14.10 -15.97 2.65
CA GLN A 159 14.75 -15.58 1.40
C GLN A 159 14.57 -16.66 0.35
N GLN A 160 14.20 -16.25 -0.88
CA GLN A 160 14.18 -17.12 -2.06
C GLN A 160 15.20 -16.63 -3.11
N ASP A 161 15.54 -17.51 -4.05
CA ASP A 161 16.60 -17.33 -5.07
C ASP A 161 16.20 -16.46 -6.28
N PHE A 162 15.25 -15.54 -6.13
CA PHE A 162 15.01 -14.49 -7.12
C PHE A 162 15.80 -13.21 -6.78
N ILE A 163 16.20 -12.42 -7.79
CA ILE A 163 16.88 -11.15 -7.57
C ILE A 163 15.92 -10.15 -6.93
N ASP A 164 16.30 -9.57 -5.78
CA ASP A 164 15.54 -8.52 -5.11
C ASP A 164 15.56 -7.23 -5.93
N SER A 165 14.40 -6.84 -6.43
CA SER A 165 14.25 -5.62 -7.23
C SER A 165 12.80 -5.15 -7.24
N PHE A 166 12.59 -3.89 -7.62
CA PHE A 166 11.25 -3.34 -7.81
C PHE A 166 10.40 -4.14 -8.82
N TYR A 167 11.04 -4.69 -9.86
CA TYR A 167 10.35 -5.49 -10.89
C TYR A 167 10.01 -6.92 -10.46
N ASN A 168 10.48 -7.34 -9.29
CA ASN A 168 10.21 -8.65 -8.71
C ASN A 168 9.35 -8.58 -7.42
N LEU A 169 8.64 -7.46 -7.19
CA LEU A 169 7.76 -7.30 -6.03
C LEU A 169 6.62 -8.33 -6.01
N THR A 170 6.07 -8.69 -7.16
CA THR A 170 5.07 -9.76 -7.27
C THR A 170 5.65 -11.11 -6.83
N LEU A 171 6.90 -11.44 -7.15
CA LEU A 171 7.56 -12.65 -6.66
C LEU A 171 7.72 -12.63 -5.13
N LYS A 172 8.07 -11.46 -4.58
CA LYS A 172 8.16 -11.27 -3.12
C LYS A 172 6.80 -11.40 -2.44
N LEU A 173 5.72 -10.97 -3.07
CA LEU A 173 4.35 -11.19 -2.58
C LEU A 173 4.00 -12.69 -2.61
N LEU A 174 4.30 -13.38 -3.69
CA LEU A 174 4.04 -14.81 -3.85
C LEU A 174 4.84 -15.65 -2.85
N LEU A 175 6.09 -15.26 -2.54
CA LEU A 175 6.87 -15.85 -1.45
C LEU A 175 6.12 -15.80 -0.13
N GLN A 176 5.56 -14.62 0.24
CA GLN A 176 4.84 -14.43 1.50
C GLN A 176 3.61 -15.33 1.59
N PHE A 177 2.79 -15.36 0.54
CA PHE A 177 1.56 -16.16 0.53
C PHE A 177 1.84 -17.67 0.46
N SER A 178 2.84 -18.07 -0.33
CA SER A 178 3.30 -19.47 -0.36
C SER A 178 3.78 -19.92 1.00
N TRP A 179 4.60 -19.12 1.66
CA TRP A 179 5.12 -19.40 2.99
C TRP A 179 4.00 -19.50 4.03
N ALA A 180 3.09 -18.52 4.04
CA ALA A 180 1.95 -18.53 4.97
C ALA A 180 1.09 -19.78 4.80
N ASN A 181 0.76 -20.13 3.56
CA ASN A 181 -0.07 -21.27 3.25
C ASN A 181 0.58 -22.62 3.64
N THR A 182 1.91 -22.70 3.51
CA THR A 182 2.65 -23.94 3.75
C THR A 182 3.00 -24.11 5.23
N PHE A 183 3.50 -23.07 5.88
CA PHE A 183 4.11 -23.18 7.21
C PHE A 183 3.30 -22.51 8.32
N CYS A 184 2.31 -21.66 7.98
CA CYS A 184 1.47 -20.96 8.96
C CYS A 184 -0.02 -20.89 8.58
N PRO A 185 -0.65 -22.00 8.10
CA PRO A 185 -2.03 -21.98 7.55
C PRO A 185 -3.10 -21.64 8.58
N HIS A 186 -2.78 -21.67 9.87
CA HIS A 186 -3.69 -21.39 11.00
C HIS A 186 -3.59 -19.95 11.52
N ALA A 187 -2.73 -19.10 10.96
CA ALA A 187 -2.70 -17.69 11.30
C ALA A 187 -4.05 -17.04 11.03
N LYS A 188 -4.61 -16.33 12.03
CA LYS A 188 -5.93 -15.69 11.90
C LYS A 188 -5.90 -14.56 10.89
N PHE A 189 -4.84 -13.74 10.95
CA PHE A 189 -4.61 -12.63 10.03
C PHE A 189 -3.19 -12.68 9.47
N LEU A 190 -3.05 -12.15 8.26
CA LEU A 190 -1.78 -11.90 7.60
C LEU A 190 -1.69 -10.42 7.27
N MET A 191 -0.58 -9.78 7.59
CA MET A 191 -0.26 -8.42 7.21
C MET A 191 0.98 -8.39 6.34
N THR A 192 0.90 -7.65 5.25
CA THR A 192 2.05 -7.28 4.42
C THR A 192 2.36 -5.82 4.65
N ALA A 193 3.62 -5.48 4.88
CA ALA A 193 4.08 -4.12 5.13
C ALA A 193 5.44 -3.83 4.46
N ASP A 194 5.66 -2.59 4.03
CA ASP A 194 6.98 -2.11 3.61
C ASP A 194 7.88 -1.82 4.82
N ASP A 195 9.20 -1.76 4.61
CA ASP A 195 10.17 -1.52 5.69
C ASP A 195 10.36 -0.03 6.06
N ASP A 196 9.61 0.86 5.42
CA ASP A 196 9.59 2.30 5.71
C ASP A 196 8.22 2.78 6.23
N ILE A 197 7.38 1.86 6.66
CA ILE A 197 6.11 2.17 7.30
C ILE A 197 6.20 2.04 8.82
N PHE A 198 5.47 2.89 9.52
CA PHE A 198 5.16 2.73 10.94
C PHE A 198 3.81 2.04 11.11
N ILE A 199 3.75 1.04 12.00
CA ILE A 199 2.53 0.34 12.39
C ILE A 199 2.26 0.61 13.87
N HIS A 200 1.08 1.13 14.18
CA HIS A 200 0.65 1.35 15.56
C HIS A 200 0.11 0.04 16.15
N MET A 201 1.03 -0.83 16.61
CA MET A 201 0.67 -2.17 17.08
C MET A 201 -0.42 -2.20 18.15
N PRO A 202 -0.43 -1.33 19.18
CA PRO A 202 -1.51 -1.36 20.16
C PRO A 202 -2.93 -1.20 19.53
N ASN A 203 -3.08 -0.27 18.60
CA ASN A 203 -4.39 -0.06 17.94
C ASN A 203 -4.71 -1.21 16.98
N LEU A 204 -3.72 -1.69 16.23
CA LEU A 204 -3.91 -2.78 15.28
C LEU A 204 -4.32 -4.08 16.00
N ILE A 205 -3.61 -4.44 17.07
CA ILE A 205 -3.92 -5.68 17.83
C ILE A 205 -5.28 -5.60 18.49
N GLU A 206 -5.63 -4.47 19.12
CA GLU A 206 -6.97 -4.25 19.69
C GLU A 206 -8.06 -4.44 18.63
N TYR A 207 -7.85 -3.92 17.44
CA TYR A 207 -8.77 -4.06 16.32
C TYR A 207 -8.88 -5.52 15.83
N LEU A 208 -7.74 -6.21 15.64
CA LEU A 208 -7.72 -7.58 15.15
C LEU A 208 -8.33 -8.58 16.17
N GLN A 209 -8.09 -8.37 17.46
CA GLN A 209 -8.72 -9.17 18.52
C GLN A 209 -10.25 -9.02 18.50
N SER A 210 -10.76 -7.82 18.23
CA SER A 210 -12.21 -7.61 18.11
C SER A 210 -12.82 -8.35 16.90
N LEU A 211 -12.07 -8.45 15.79
CA LEU A 211 -12.48 -9.19 14.59
C LEU A 211 -12.37 -10.70 14.77
N GLU A 212 -11.37 -11.17 15.48
CA GLU A 212 -11.21 -12.59 15.81
C GLU A 212 -12.40 -13.11 16.65
N GLN A 213 -12.86 -12.32 17.64
CA GLN A 213 -14.01 -12.68 18.48
C GLN A 213 -15.30 -12.93 17.69
N ILE A 214 -15.47 -12.26 16.55
CA ILE A 214 -16.63 -12.45 15.68
C ILE A 214 -16.38 -13.44 14.53
N GLY A 215 -15.18 -14.02 14.44
CA GLY A 215 -14.83 -15.02 13.44
C GLY A 215 -14.88 -14.49 12.00
N VAL A 216 -14.35 -13.27 11.75
CA VAL A 216 -14.42 -12.63 10.43
C VAL A 216 -13.74 -13.46 9.35
N GLN A 217 -14.38 -13.57 8.18
CA GLN A 217 -13.87 -14.21 6.96
C GLN A 217 -13.97 -13.24 5.78
N ASP A 218 -13.29 -13.57 4.67
CA ASP A 218 -13.24 -12.74 3.46
C ASP A 218 -12.82 -11.28 3.74
N PHE A 219 -11.94 -11.12 4.75
CA PHE A 219 -11.57 -9.83 5.26
C PHE A 219 -10.27 -9.31 4.63
N TRP A 220 -10.34 -8.10 4.08
CA TRP A 220 -9.19 -7.39 3.53
C TRP A 220 -9.34 -5.89 3.75
N ILE A 221 -8.44 -5.30 4.55
CA ILE A 221 -8.43 -3.86 4.83
C ILE A 221 -7.10 -3.20 4.50
N GLY A 222 -7.17 -1.93 4.17
CA GLY A 222 -6.05 -1.04 3.94
C GLY A 222 -6.49 0.30 3.36
N ARG A 223 -5.57 1.04 2.78
CA ARG A 223 -5.87 2.23 1.97
C ARG A 223 -6.29 1.78 0.58
N VAL A 224 -7.58 1.83 0.26
CA VAL A 224 -8.09 1.33 -1.04
C VAL A 224 -7.92 2.37 -2.14
N HIS A 225 -7.32 1.96 -3.24
CA HIS A 225 -7.32 2.63 -4.54
C HIS A 225 -8.52 2.16 -5.36
N ARG A 226 -9.32 3.10 -5.86
CA ARG A 226 -10.53 2.82 -6.62
C ARG A 226 -10.44 3.38 -8.03
N GLY A 227 -10.61 2.53 -9.03
CA GLY A 227 -10.55 2.92 -10.43
C GLY A 227 -9.21 3.53 -10.81
N ALA A 228 -8.11 3.09 -10.20
CA ALA A 228 -6.77 3.60 -10.50
C ALA A 228 -6.38 3.21 -11.94
N PRO A 229 -5.98 4.17 -12.80
CA PRO A 229 -5.54 3.87 -14.14
C PRO A 229 -4.12 3.32 -14.16
N PRO A 230 -3.78 2.37 -15.05
CA PRO A 230 -2.40 1.97 -15.28
C PRO A 230 -1.55 3.15 -15.73
N VAL A 231 -0.33 3.28 -15.20
CA VAL A 231 0.62 4.29 -15.64
C VAL A 231 1.16 3.90 -17.00
N ARG A 232 1.01 4.79 -18.00
CA ARG A 232 1.39 4.55 -19.40
C ARG A 232 2.62 5.36 -19.85
N ASP A 233 3.20 6.14 -18.95
CA ASP A 233 4.45 6.84 -19.16
C ASP A 233 5.64 5.90 -18.93
N LYS A 234 6.43 5.65 -19.99
CA LYS A 234 7.60 4.74 -19.96
C LYS A 234 8.73 5.22 -19.04
N SER A 235 8.79 6.51 -18.72
CA SER A 235 9.79 7.06 -17.80
C SER A 235 9.47 6.79 -16.33
N ASN A 236 8.22 6.42 -16.02
CA ASN A 236 7.77 6.15 -14.66
C ASN A 236 8.09 4.71 -14.25
N LYS A 237 8.57 4.51 -13.02
CA LYS A 237 8.85 3.17 -12.48
C LYS A 237 7.62 2.26 -12.43
N TYR A 238 6.41 2.82 -12.35
CA TYR A 238 5.14 2.10 -12.36
C TYR A 238 4.57 1.91 -13.77
N TYR A 239 5.38 2.05 -14.80
CA TYR A 239 4.93 1.87 -16.17
C TYR A 239 4.40 0.46 -16.41
N VAL A 240 3.18 0.35 -16.95
CA VAL A 240 2.56 -0.90 -17.39
C VAL A 240 2.18 -0.78 -18.86
N SER A 241 2.68 -1.66 -19.72
CA SER A 241 2.33 -1.66 -21.15
C SER A 241 0.90 -2.15 -21.38
N TYR A 242 0.35 -1.86 -22.56
CA TYR A 242 -0.97 -2.41 -22.97
C TYR A 242 -0.94 -3.93 -23.13
N GLU A 243 0.22 -4.51 -23.41
CA GLU A 243 0.41 -5.95 -23.51
C GLU A 243 0.35 -6.63 -22.14
N MET A 244 0.88 -5.97 -21.09
CA MET A 244 0.80 -6.44 -19.71
C MET A 244 -0.62 -6.31 -19.14
N TYR A 245 -1.30 -5.19 -19.44
CA TYR A 245 -2.65 -4.92 -18.96
C TYR A 245 -3.34 -3.93 -19.89
N GLN A 246 -4.36 -4.39 -20.62
CA GLN A 246 -5.01 -3.59 -21.68
C GLN A 246 -6.11 -2.63 -21.18
N TRP A 247 -6.65 -2.88 -19.98
CA TRP A 247 -7.81 -2.17 -19.47
C TRP A 247 -7.48 -0.77 -18.95
N PRO A 248 -8.44 0.17 -18.97
CA PRO A 248 -8.21 1.56 -18.57
C PRO A 248 -8.19 1.76 -17.04
N ALA A 249 -8.63 0.78 -16.26
CA ALA A 249 -8.61 0.82 -14.80
C ALA A 249 -8.21 -0.53 -14.23
N TYR A 250 -7.62 -0.53 -13.03
CA TYR A 250 -7.42 -1.74 -12.24
C TYR A 250 -8.68 -2.09 -11.43
N PRO A 251 -8.91 -3.35 -11.04
CA PRO A 251 -9.82 -3.69 -9.95
C PRO A 251 -9.46 -2.88 -8.69
N ASP A 252 -10.39 -2.77 -7.75
CA ASP A 252 -10.10 -2.13 -6.48
C ASP A 252 -9.02 -2.93 -5.73
N TYR A 253 -8.02 -2.24 -5.18
CA TYR A 253 -6.91 -2.83 -4.43
C TYR A 253 -6.46 -1.91 -3.30
N THR A 254 -5.73 -2.45 -2.33
CA THR A 254 -5.13 -1.64 -1.25
C THR A 254 -3.73 -1.19 -1.61
N ALA A 255 -3.30 -0.04 -1.11
CA ALA A 255 -1.91 0.40 -1.22
C ALA A 255 -0.96 -0.68 -0.69
N GLY A 256 0.11 -0.96 -1.42
CA GLY A 256 1.11 -1.98 -1.10
C GLY A 256 1.93 -1.68 0.14
N ALA A 257 1.93 -0.42 0.62
CA ALA A 257 2.70 -0.01 1.80
C ALA A 257 2.32 -0.78 3.08
N ALA A 258 1.01 -1.03 3.30
CA ALA A 258 0.54 -1.97 4.31
C ALA A 258 -0.95 -2.31 4.13
N TYR A 259 -1.29 -3.56 4.33
CA TYR A 259 -2.68 -4.05 4.41
C TYR A 259 -2.77 -5.32 5.25
N VAL A 260 -3.98 -5.63 5.72
CA VAL A 260 -4.26 -6.84 6.49
C VAL A 260 -5.35 -7.65 5.78
N ILE A 261 -5.15 -8.96 5.75
CA ILE A 261 -6.14 -9.94 5.26
C ILE A 261 -6.40 -11.01 6.33
N SER A 262 -7.56 -11.66 6.30
CA SER A 262 -7.79 -12.89 7.08
C SER A 262 -7.05 -14.09 6.47
N GLY A 263 -6.78 -15.10 7.25
CA GLY A 263 -6.01 -16.28 6.82
C GLY A 263 -6.66 -17.02 5.64
N ASP A 264 -7.98 -17.09 5.58
CA ASP A 264 -8.71 -17.69 4.46
C ASP A 264 -8.52 -16.91 3.14
N VAL A 265 -8.40 -15.57 3.21
CA VAL A 265 -8.09 -14.74 2.04
C VAL A 265 -6.69 -15.02 1.53
N ALA A 266 -5.70 -15.20 2.42
CA ALA A 266 -4.33 -15.54 2.01
C ALA A 266 -4.30 -16.83 1.17
N ALA A 267 -5.02 -17.87 1.61
CA ALA A 267 -5.13 -19.12 0.88
C ALA A 267 -5.82 -18.95 -0.49
N LYS A 268 -7.00 -18.30 -0.52
CA LYS A 268 -7.76 -18.06 -1.75
C LYS A 268 -6.97 -17.25 -2.78
N VAL A 269 -6.28 -16.20 -2.34
CA VAL A 269 -5.47 -15.34 -3.22
C VAL A 269 -4.24 -16.09 -3.73
N TYR A 270 -3.58 -16.90 -2.89
CA TYR A 270 -2.46 -17.73 -3.34
C TYR A 270 -2.90 -18.73 -4.41
N GLU A 271 -4.02 -19.41 -4.22
CA GLU A 271 -4.57 -20.33 -5.22
C GLU A 271 -4.91 -19.60 -6.54
N ALA A 272 -5.59 -18.45 -6.46
CA ALA A 272 -5.89 -17.62 -7.62
C ALA A 272 -4.63 -17.18 -8.36
N SER A 273 -3.57 -16.83 -7.64
CA SER A 273 -2.29 -16.38 -8.20
C SER A 273 -1.62 -17.41 -9.10
N GLN A 274 -1.84 -18.72 -8.83
CA GLN A 274 -1.29 -19.82 -9.65
C GLN A 274 -1.90 -19.89 -11.06
N THR A 275 -3.00 -19.18 -11.28
CA THR A 275 -3.73 -19.19 -12.54
C THR A 275 -3.63 -17.85 -13.30
N LEU A 276 -2.97 -16.84 -12.74
CA LEU A 276 -2.79 -15.52 -13.32
C LEU A 276 -1.35 -15.29 -13.77
N ASN A 277 -1.15 -14.40 -14.75
CA ASN A 277 0.16 -14.05 -15.25
C ASN A 277 0.88 -13.12 -14.26
N SER A 278 1.93 -13.61 -13.59
CA SER A 278 2.76 -12.86 -12.64
C SER A 278 3.76 -11.90 -13.30
N SER A 279 3.72 -11.70 -14.61
CA SER A 279 4.56 -10.69 -15.30
C SER A 279 4.21 -9.25 -14.90
N LEU A 280 3.03 -9.02 -14.33
CA LEU A 280 2.68 -7.75 -13.71
C LEU A 280 3.45 -7.61 -12.39
N TYR A 281 4.46 -6.75 -12.38
CA TYR A 281 5.42 -6.61 -11.28
C TYR A 281 4.93 -5.71 -10.12
N ILE A 282 3.80 -5.02 -10.27
CA ILE A 282 3.19 -4.17 -9.24
C ILE A 282 2.36 -5.07 -8.32
N ASP A 283 2.93 -5.41 -7.17
CA ASP A 283 2.44 -6.43 -6.25
C ASP A 283 1.04 -6.16 -5.69
N ASP A 284 0.73 -4.92 -5.33
CA ASP A 284 -0.57 -4.53 -4.79
C ASP A 284 -1.69 -4.59 -5.85
N VAL A 285 -1.40 -4.22 -7.09
CA VAL A 285 -2.32 -4.39 -8.22
C VAL A 285 -2.52 -5.88 -8.50
N PHE A 286 -1.44 -6.68 -8.49
CA PHE A 286 -1.54 -8.14 -8.70
C PHE A 286 -2.37 -8.80 -7.59
N MET A 287 -2.19 -8.38 -6.34
CA MET A 287 -3.06 -8.77 -5.22
C MET A 287 -4.53 -8.44 -5.52
N GLY A 288 -4.82 -7.23 -6.02
CA GLY A 288 -6.16 -6.80 -6.41
C GLY A 288 -6.78 -7.68 -7.49
N LEU A 289 -5.99 -8.09 -8.48
CA LEU A 289 -6.43 -9.01 -9.54
C LEU A 289 -6.76 -10.41 -8.99
N CYS A 290 -5.90 -10.96 -8.14
CA CYS A 290 -6.13 -12.25 -7.49
C CYS A 290 -7.39 -12.23 -6.62
N ALA A 291 -7.55 -11.20 -5.80
CA ALA A 291 -8.70 -11.02 -4.92
C ALA A 291 -10.01 -10.85 -5.72
N ASN A 292 -9.99 -10.05 -6.79
CA ASN A 292 -11.13 -9.86 -7.68
C ASN A 292 -11.58 -11.19 -8.30
N LYS A 293 -10.62 -12.03 -8.70
CA LYS A 293 -10.90 -13.35 -9.29
C LYS A 293 -11.67 -14.28 -8.33
N VAL A 294 -11.43 -14.16 -7.03
CA VAL A 294 -12.10 -14.97 -6.00
C VAL A 294 -13.23 -14.21 -5.29
N GLY A 295 -13.65 -13.07 -5.83
CA GLY A 295 -14.80 -12.29 -5.33
C GLY A 295 -14.53 -11.52 -4.04
N ILE A 296 -13.28 -11.33 -3.63
CA ILE A 296 -12.91 -10.61 -2.41
C ILE A 296 -12.72 -9.13 -2.72
N VAL A 297 -13.42 -8.27 -1.95
CA VAL A 297 -13.43 -6.82 -2.13
C VAL A 297 -12.69 -6.14 -0.98
N PRO A 298 -11.69 -5.27 -1.27
CA PRO A 298 -10.98 -4.56 -0.21
C PRO A 298 -11.85 -3.52 0.48
N GLN A 299 -11.73 -3.44 1.80
CA GLN A 299 -12.40 -2.46 2.64
C GLN A 299 -11.45 -1.30 2.96
N HIS A 300 -11.91 -0.07 2.71
CA HIS A 300 -11.11 1.11 2.99
C HIS A 300 -11.15 1.47 4.47
N HIS A 301 -9.97 1.45 5.11
CA HIS A 301 -9.82 1.91 6.48
C HIS A 301 -9.09 3.27 6.49
N VAL A 302 -9.75 4.30 7.03
CA VAL A 302 -9.30 5.70 6.94
C VAL A 302 -8.00 6.02 7.67
N PHE A 303 -7.59 5.17 8.60
CA PHE A 303 -6.34 5.29 9.37
C PHE A 303 -5.21 4.38 8.88
N PHE A 304 -5.38 3.73 7.73
CA PHE A 304 -4.27 3.20 6.95
C PHE A 304 -3.77 4.30 6.02
N SER A 305 -2.49 4.63 6.14
CA SER A 305 -1.91 5.69 5.31
C SER A 305 -1.75 5.26 3.84
N GLY A 306 -1.91 6.22 2.95
CA GLY A 306 -1.41 6.14 1.59
C GLY A 306 0.06 6.56 1.54
N GLU A 307 0.40 7.48 0.65
CA GLU A 307 1.72 8.08 0.56
C GLU A 307 1.90 9.18 1.63
N GLY A 308 3.11 9.28 2.16
CA GLY A 308 3.53 10.36 3.06
C GLY A 308 3.26 10.15 4.55
N LYS A 309 3.97 10.94 5.35
CA LYS A 309 3.93 10.89 6.81
C LYS A 309 2.65 11.51 7.37
N THR A 310 2.12 10.89 8.40
CA THR A 310 1.03 11.50 9.19
C THR A 310 1.56 12.68 10.02
N PRO A 311 0.71 13.68 10.31
CA PRO A 311 1.08 14.73 11.24
C PRO A 311 1.43 14.18 12.61
N TYR A 312 2.51 14.69 13.22
CA TYR A 312 2.93 14.32 14.57
C TYR A 312 2.05 15.01 15.62
N HIS A 313 0.99 14.33 16.06
CA HIS A 313 0.11 14.84 17.09
C HIS A 313 -0.62 13.71 17.84
N PRO A 314 -0.70 13.75 19.18
CA PRO A 314 -1.36 12.70 19.97
C PRO A 314 -2.82 12.41 19.52
N CYS A 315 -3.61 13.43 19.17
CA CYS A 315 -4.95 13.23 18.65
C CYS A 315 -5.00 12.42 17.32
N ILE A 316 -3.91 12.41 16.54
CA ILE A 316 -3.78 11.57 15.34
C ILE A 316 -3.40 10.14 15.76
N TYR A 317 -2.46 9.99 16.71
CA TYR A 317 -1.95 8.68 17.14
C TYR A 317 -3.04 7.80 17.76
N GLU A 318 -4.04 8.40 18.39
CA GLU A 318 -5.12 7.69 19.08
C GLU A 318 -5.81 6.61 18.23
N LYS A 319 -6.00 6.87 16.94
CA LYS A 319 -6.68 5.97 16.00
C LYS A 319 -5.78 5.54 14.83
N MET A 320 -4.54 5.97 14.81
CA MET A 320 -3.58 5.61 13.77
C MET A 320 -3.42 4.09 13.68
N MET A 321 -3.48 3.54 12.47
CA MET A 321 -3.07 2.16 12.19
C MET A 321 -1.68 2.13 11.57
N THR A 322 -1.46 2.93 10.53
CA THR A 322 -0.16 2.99 9.83
C THR A 322 0.21 4.42 9.47
N SER A 323 1.50 4.69 9.28
CA SER A 323 2.04 5.94 8.73
C SER A 323 3.25 5.65 7.85
N HIS A 324 3.26 6.12 6.60
CA HIS A 324 4.29 5.80 5.61
C HIS A 324 5.48 6.77 5.65
N GLY A 325 6.64 6.34 5.14
CA GLY A 325 7.83 7.18 4.96
C GLY A 325 8.70 7.34 6.21
N HIS A 326 8.62 6.42 7.17
CA HIS A 326 9.39 6.47 8.41
C HIS A 326 10.66 5.60 8.34
N VAL A 327 11.77 6.20 7.92
CA VAL A 327 13.06 5.51 7.83
C VAL A 327 13.96 5.86 9.02
N GLN A 328 14.14 7.15 9.31
CA GLN A 328 15.07 7.63 10.36
C GLN A 328 14.39 7.93 11.68
N ASP A 329 13.10 8.17 11.67
CA ASP A 329 12.30 8.65 12.80
C ASP A 329 11.35 7.59 13.37
N LEU A 330 11.55 6.31 12.98
CA LEU A 330 10.67 5.20 13.38
C LEU A 330 10.63 5.04 14.92
N GLN A 331 11.79 5.07 15.59
CA GLN A 331 11.87 4.96 17.04
C GLN A 331 11.19 6.15 17.74
N TYR A 332 11.44 7.37 17.24
CA TYR A 332 10.81 8.58 17.77
C TYR A 332 9.29 8.51 17.68
N LEU A 333 8.76 8.09 16.53
CA LEU A 333 7.32 7.94 16.35
C LEU A 333 6.75 6.83 17.24
N TRP A 334 7.47 5.71 17.38
CA TRP A 334 7.08 4.62 18.26
C TRP A 334 6.92 5.09 19.71
N ASP A 335 7.92 5.75 20.27
CA ASP A 335 7.93 6.21 21.66
C ASP A 335 6.81 7.21 21.94
N ASN A 336 6.52 8.10 20.97
CA ASN A 336 5.46 9.12 21.10
C ASN A 336 4.06 8.57 20.85
N ALA A 337 3.89 7.71 19.86
CA ALA A 337 2.57 7.22 19.47
C ALA A 337 2.04 6.15 20.42
N THR A 338 2.93 5.36 21.03
CA THR A 338 2.55 4.30 21.98
C THR A 338 2.56 4.75 23.44
N ASP A 339 2.86 6.03 23.73
CA ASP A 339 2.75 6.58 25.09
C ASP A 339 1.31 6.45 25.61
N PRO A 340 1.09 5.83 26.79
CA PRO A 340 -0.24 5.70 27.38
C PRO A 340 -0.99 7.04 27.56
N LYS A 341 -0.28 8.16 27.62
CA LYS A 341 -0.85 9.51 27.71
C LYS A 341 -1.66 9.88 26.44
N VAL A 342 -1.33 9.31 25.29
CA VAL A 342 -2.06 9.56 24.03
C VAL A 342 -3.56 9.30 24.20
N LYS A 343 -3.93 8.15 24.79
CA LYS A 343 -5.32 7.79 25.04
C LYS A 343 -6.02 8.66 26.10
N THR A 344 -5.28 9.52 26.83
CA THR A 344 -5.88 10.40 27.84
C THR A 344 -6.28 11.77 27.32
N ILE A 345 -5.69 12.22 26.21
CA ILE A 345 -5.92 13.57 25.64
C ILE A 345 -7.33 13.74 25.12
N SER A 346 -7.90 12.70 24.53
CA SER A 346 -9.27 12.70 23.99
C SER A 346 -10.33 12.34 25.04
N LYS A 347 -9.96 12.09 26.29
CA LYS A 347 -10.91 11.73 27.35
C LYS A 347 -11.83 12.91 27.71
N GLY A 348 -13.12 12.60 27.84
CA GLY A 348 -14.16 13.55 28.18
C GLY A 348 -14.57 14.46 27.03
N PHE A 349 -15.65 15.20 27.23
CA PHE A 349 -16.28 16.03 26.20
C PHE A 349 -15.32 17.08 25.58
N PHE A 350 -14.58 17.80 26.41
CA PHE A 350 -13.65 18.82 25.92
C PHE A 350 -12.45 18.24 25.18
N GLY A 351 -11.92 17.10 25.64
CA GLY A 351 -10.83 16.39 24.95
C GLY A 351 -11.26 15.88 23.56
N GLN A 352 -12.45 15.36 23.43
CA GLN A 352 -13.00 14.93 22.14
C GLN A 352 -13.19 16.10 21.16
N ILE A 353 -13.74 17.24 21.61
CA ILE A 353 -13.87 18.45 20.78
C ILE A 353 -12.49 18.94 20.35
N TYR A 354 -11.55 19.06 21.30
CA TYR A 354 -10.19 19.48 21.02
C TYR A 354 -9.55 18.61 19.95
N CYS A 355 -9.54 17.29 20.14
CA CYS A 355 -8.95 16.38 19.15
C CYS A 355 -9.67 16.40 17.81
N ARG A 356 -10.99 16.62 17.77
CA ARG A 356 -11.73 16.77 16.51
C ARG A 356 -11.29 18.03 15.75
N LEU A 357 -11.16 19.16 16.42
CA LEU A 357 -10.67 20.41 15.80
C LEU A 357 -9.24 20.26 15.28
N ILE A 358 -8.36 19.63 16.05
CA ILE A 358 -6.98 19.35 15.63
C ILE A 358 -6.96 18.42 14.41
N LYS A 359 -7.72 17.33 14.41
CA LYS A 359 -7.83 16.41 13.26
C LYS A 359 -8.30 17.16 12.01
N ILE A 360 -9.31 18.02 12.10
CA ILE A 360 -9.78 18.83 10.97
C ILE A 360 -8.65 19.78 10.49
N ALA A 361 -8.01 20.49 11.40
CA ALA A 361 -6.95 21.44 11.06
C ALA A 361 -5.72 20.78 10.42
N LEU A 362 -5.39 19.55 10.80
CA LEU A 362 -4.23 18.82 10.29
C LEU A 362 -4.56 17.96 9.05
N LEU A 363 -5.63 17.18 9.06
CA LEU A 363 -5.91 16.21 8.01
C LEU A 363 -6.67 16.77 6.81
N CYS A 364 -7.40 17.90 6.98
CA CYS A 364 -8.14 18.52 5.87
C CYS A 364 -7.30 19.52 5.05
N LYS A 365 -5.97 19.52 5.21
CA LYS A 365 -5.05 20.23 4.33
C LYS A 365 -4.78 19.42 3.07
N LEU A 366 -4.64 20.10 1.92
CA LEU A 366 -4.31 19.44 0.64
C LEU A 366 -3.01 18.63 0.68
N THR A 367 -2.06 19.02 1.54
CA THR A 367 -0.78 18.33 1.73
C THR A 367 -0.88 16.93 2.36
N TYR A 368 -2.01 16.59 2.99
CA TYR A 368 -2.20 15.31 3.68
C TYR A 368 -3.29 14.42 3.05
N VAL A 369 -3.84 14.81 1.90
CA VAL A 369 -4.90 14.05 1.21
C VAL A 369 -4.44 12.63 0.87
N ASP A 370 -3.17 12.48 0.50
CA ASP A 370 -2.59 11.17 0.15
C ASP A 370 -2.21 10.34 1.37
N THR A 371 -2.01 10.96 2.53
CA THR A 371 -1.73 10.26 3.80
C THR A 371 -3.00 9.74 4.44
N TYR A 372 -3.82 10.65 5.00
CA TYR A 372 -5.16 10.35 5.52
C TYR A 372 -6.19 11.25 4.86
N PRO A 373 -7.35 10.71 4.47
CA PRO A 373 -8.41 11.56 3.93
C PRO A 373 -8.99 12.48 5.03
N CYS A 374 -9.42 13.69 4.65
CA CYS A 374 -10.10 14.62 5.58
C CYS A 374 -11.26 13.94 6.35
N ARG A 375 -11.92 12.94 5.75
CA ARG A 375 -12.96 12.13 6.40
C ARG A 375 -12.48 11.47 7.71
N ALA A 376 -11.18 11.16 7.85
CA ALA A 376 -10.60 10.61 9.08
C ALA A 376 -10.71 11.55 10.28
N ALA A 377 -10.90 12.87 10.06
CA ALA A 377 -11.12 13.84 11.14
C ALA A 377 -12.49 13.70 11.82
N PHE A 378 -13.42 13.00 11.20
CA PHE A 378 -14.83 12.89 11.65
C PHE A 378 -15.19 11.51 12.22
N VAL A 379 -14.20 10.62 12.27
CA VAL A 379 -14.37 9.22 12.77
C VAL A 379 -13.79 9.04 14.16
#